data_ff928f82ffa843737940fd3c0270a50a
#
_entry.id   ff928f82ffa843737940fd3c0270a50a
#
_cell.length_a   1.000
_cell.length_b   1.000
_cell.length_c   1.000
_cell.angle_alpha   90.00
_cell.angle_beta   90.00
_cell.angle_gamma   90.00
#
_symmetry.space_group_name_H-M   'P 1'
#
loop_
_entity.id
_entity.type
_entity.pdbx_description
1 polymer ?
#
loop_
_entity_poly.entity_id
_entity_poly.type
_entity_poly.pdbx_seq_one_letter_code
_entity_poly.pdbx_strand_id
1 'polypeptide(L)'
;LRAERVYIRPLAVALVKKLSFGVIGCGNVANNYYLPYIARNHELVAVADTISERARRSAELWGAVKWYEDPDKLLSDPRVEAVVIVTSHESHAPLAIRAAEEGKHFVVQKPMALSLKAAEEIVRKVEKSGVVAVAEPSDPLLSPLFRALKSELAGLGRHCYSLWHTGHSGPTWSEAFFDDAKGGGVLFDLAVYDVARLVTLFGEPNRVAALGSVLMEERLVLKPEEATTAIRRDTYGRGVYYFHDLKPSVPVKVTAFDDFAGILDYGGGLAVTLANYVTFTQLHMPPIQLYFTEGAVSVHPYAPLIVVRAKSGERSLGREQIGEIKPYYHASIDHLAECVAKGEKPLPSVEWGYKVTKVLLALNEAAKTGKTVSLA
;
A
#
# COMPACT_ATOMS: atom_id res chain seq x y z
N LEU A 1 -3.59 -54.29 3.32
CA LEU A 1 -2.88 -53.12 2.74
C LEU A 1 -2.81 -52.05 3.82
N ARG A 2 -1.63 -51.87 4.47
CA ARG A 2 -1.37 -50.82 5.45
C ARG A 2 -1.11 -49.53 4.72
N ALA A 3 -1.91 -48.49 4.96
CA ALA A 3 -1.66 -47.14 4.49
C ALA A 3 -0.48 -46.55 5.28
N GLU A 4 0.65 -46.33 4.63
CA GLU A 4 1.75 -45.53 5.19
C GLU A 4 1.31 -44.08 5.31
N ARG A 5 1.25 -43.57 6.52
CA ARG A 5 1.08 -42.15 6.80
C ARG A 5 2.38 -41.43 6.39
N VAL A 6 2.37 -40.75 5.25
CA VAL A 6 3.42 -39.82 4.91
C VAL A 6 3.38 -38.65 5.90
N TYR A 7 4.29 -38.63 6.84
CA TYR A 7 4.54 -37.49 7.71
C TYR A 7 5.21 -36.40 6.86
N ILE A 8 4.43 -35.43 6.36
CA ILE A 8 4.98 -34.20 5.84
C ILE A 8 5.61 -33.45 7.02
N ARG A 9 6.93 -33.45 7.11
CA ARG A 9 7.65 -32.59 8.03
C ARG A 9 7.21 -31.14 7.74
N PRO A 10 6.79 -30.36 8.77
CA PRO A 10 6.59 -28.94 8.56
C PRO A 10 7.91 -28.35 8.05
N LEU A 11 7.88 -27.66 6.90
CA LEU A 11 8.98 -26.84 6.45
C LEU A 11 9.41 -25.97 7.64
N ALA A 12 10.68 -26.08 8.03
CA ALA A 12 11.25 -25.23 9.05
C ALA A 12 11.00 -23.77 8.61
N VAL A 13 10.11 -23.07 9.30
CA VAL A 13 9.96 -21.64 9.18
C VAL A 13 11.32 -21.08 9.58
N ALA A 14 12.08 -20.61 8.61
CA ALA A 14 13.34 -19.93 8.89
C ALA A 14 12.99 -18.82 9.90
N LEU A 15 13.64 -18.85 11.06
CA LEU A 15 13.45 -17.81 12.08
C LEU A 15 13.90 -16.48 11.45
N VAL A 16 12.94 -15.69 11.00
CA VAL A 16 13.20 -14.32 10.51
C VAL A 16 13.85 -13.57 11.69
N LYS A 17 14.96 -12.91 11.46
CA LYS A 17 15.61 -12.07 12.48
C LYS A 17 14.58 -11.09 13.02
N LYS A 18 14.33 -11.10 14.33
CA LYS A 18 13.48 -10.08 14.94
C LYS A 18 14.20 -8.75 14.88
N LEU A 19 13.51 -7.73 14.35
CA LEU A 19 13.94 -6.34 14.38
C LEU A 19 13.19 -5.58 15.46
N SER A 20 13.82 -4.52 15.95
CA SER A 20 13.23 -3.57 16.91
C SER A 20 12.59 -2.42 16.13
N PHE A 21 11.26 -2.39 16.11
CA PHE A 21 10.47 -1.44 15.32
C PHE A 21 9.99 -0.22 16.10
N GLY A 22 10.01 0.93 15.40
CA GLY A 22 9.19 2.08 15.70
C GLY A 22 8.05 2.22 14.69
N VAL A 23 6.91 2.79 15.08
CA VAL A 23 5.81 3.10 14.16
C VAL A 23 5.46 4.58 14.26
N ILE A 24 5.52 5.30 13.15
CA ILE A 24 5.21 6.73 13.04
C ILE A 24 3.86 6.87 12.35
N GLY A 25 2.88 7.43 13.08
CA GLY A 25 1.46 7.44 12.76
C GLY A 25 0.72 6.31 13.46
N CYS A 26 -0.20 6.67 14.35
CA CYS A 26 -1.01 5.73 15.15
C CYS A 26 -2.49 5.76 14.73
N GLY A 27 -2.74 5.92 13.43
CA GLY A 27 -4.08 5.96 12.85
C GLY A 27 -4.70 4.59 12.60
N ASN A 28 -5.70 4.58 11.71
CA ASN A 28 -6.46 3.39 11.31
C ASN A 28 -5.55 2.26 10.79
N VAL A 29 -4.70 2.55 9.81
CA VAL A 29 -3.84 1.52 9.17
C VAL A 29 -2.82 0.97 10.17
N ALA A 30 -2.22 1.83 10.99
CA ALA A 30 -1.28 1.39 12.03
C ALA A 30 -1.92 0.41 13.01
N ASN A 31 -3.06 0.78 13.59
CA ASN A 31 -3.71 -0.01 14.65
C ASN A 31 -4.42 -1.27 14.15
N ASN A 32 -4.82 -1.33 12.87
CA ASN A 32 -5.47 -2.52 12.30
C ASN A 32 -4.48 -3.52 11.69
N TYR A 33 -3.32 -3.05 11.22
CA TYR A 33 -2.43 -3.92 10.44
C TYR A 33 -1.01 -4.01 10.98
N TYR A 34 -0.31 -2.87 11.16
CA TYR A 34 1.12 -2.88 11.51
C TYR A 34 1.38 -3.19 12.98
N LEU A 35 0.78 -2.43 13.89
CA LEU A 35 1.03 -2.56 15.33
C LEU A 35 0.70 -3.94 15.88
N PRO A 36 -0.47 -4.56 15.58
CA PRO A 36 -0.77 -5.90 16.05
C PRO A 36 0.17 -6.96 15.48
N TYR A 37 0.65 -6.78 14.25
CA TYR A 37 1.59 -7.71 13.62
C TYR A 37 2.98 -7.61 14.22
N ILE A 38 3.51 -6.38 14.34
CA ILE A 38 4.84 -6.12 14.91
C ILE A 38 4.90 -6.58 16.36
N ALA A 39 3.92 -6.21 17.17
CA ALA A 39 3.86 -6.62 18.60
C ALA A 39 3.87 -8.13 18.81
N ARG A 40 3.38 -8.91 17.85
CA ARG A 40 3.34 -10.38 17.92
C ARG A 40 4.63 -11.03 17.40
N ASN A 41 5.21 -10.49 16.35
CA ASN A 41 6.26 -11.18 15.58
C ASN A 41 7.65 -10.54 15.73
N HIS A 42 7.72 -9.26 16.12
CA HIS A 42 8.94 -8.48 16.28
C HIS A 42 8.98 -7.79 17.65
N GLU A 43 9.89 -6.85 17.85
CA GLU A 43 9.92 -6.01 19.04
C GLU A 43 9.31 -4.64 18.69
N LEU A 44 8.23 -4.25 19.39
CA LEU A 44 7.64 -2.91 19.26
C LEU A 44 8.26 -1.99 20.33
N VAL A 45 9.29 -1.24 19.94
CA VAL A 45 10.03 -0.35 20.84
C VAL A 45 9.28 0.93 21.11
N ALA A 46 8.81 1.60 20.05
CA ALA A 46 8.22 2.92 20.19
C ALA A 46 7.11 3.17 19.15
N VAL A 47 6.21 4.08 19.49
CA VAL A 47 5.24 4.67 18.57
C VAL A 47 5.27 6.17 18.64
N ALA A 48 4.95 6.86 17.54
CA ALA A 48 4.83 8.32 17.51
C ALA A 48 3.57 8.76 16.77
N ASP A 49 2.89 9.78 17.30
CA ASP A 49 1.77 10.47 16.64
C ASP A 49 1.70 11.89 17.16
N THR A 50 1.43 12.87 16.31
CA THR A 50 1.26 14.27 16.70
C THR A 50 0.07 14.49 17.64
N ILE A 51 -0.87 13.55 17.69
CA ILE A 51 -1.92 13.48 18.70
C ILE A 51 -1.41 12.59 19.84
N SER A 52 -0.89 13.22 20.89
CA SER A 52 -0.28 12.60 22.07
C SER A 52 -1.09 11.43 22.64
N GLU A 53 -2.39 11.63 22.83
CA GLU A 53 -3.30 10.62 23.37
C GLU A 53 -3.41 9.40 22.44
N ARG A 54 -3.31 9.60 21.12
CA ARG A 54 -3.33 8.53 20.14
C ARG A 54 -2.05 7.66 20.22
N ALA A 55 -0.89 8.31 20.32
CA ALA A 55 0.39 7.62 20.56
C ALA A 55 0.36 6.83 21.86
N ARG A 56 -0.06 7.47 22.97
CA ARG A 56 -0.16 6.85 24.29
C ARG A 56 -1.06 5.61 24.28
N ARG A 57 -2.29 5.73 23.74
CA ARG A 57 -3.23 4.61 23.67
C ARG A 57 -2.71 3.45 22.82
N SER A 58 -2.09 3.75 21.69
CA SER A 58 -1.49 2.72 20.83
C SER A 58 -0.34 2.00 21.53
N ALA A 59 0.51 2.74 22.26
CA ALA A 59 1.57 2.14 23.05
C ALA A 59 1.04 1.20 24.14
N GLU A 60 0.06 1.64 24.91
CA GLU A 60 -0.58 0.83 25.96
C GLU A 60 -1.29 -0.40 25.41
N LEU A 61 -1.94 -0.25 24.26
CA LEU A 61 -2.69 -1.33 23.63
C LEU A 61 -1.80 -2.43 23.09
N TRP A 62 -0.72 -2.06 22.40
CA TRP A 62 0.16 -2.98 21.68
C TRP A 62 1.45 -3.30 22.42
N GLY A 63 1.68 -2.66 23.59
CA GLY A 63 2.83 -2.96 24.44
C GLY A 63 4.14 -2.32 23.95
N ALA A 64 4.07 -1.15 23.28
CA ALA A 64 5.28 -0.39 22.97
C ALA A 64 5.93 0.11 24.25
N VAL A 65 7.27 0.06 24.28
CA VAL A 65 8.05 0.49 25.48
C VAL A 65 7.95 2.00 25.71
N LYS A 66 7.85 2.77 24.61
CA LYS A 66 7.74 4.23 24.65
C LYS A 66 6.73 4.75 23.62
N TRP A 67 6.29 5.97 23.86
CA TRP A 67 5.55 6.77 22.89
C TRP A 67 6.10 8.20 22.84
N TYR A 68 5.92 8.85 21.69
CA TYR A 68 6.40 10.19 21.40
C TYR A 68 5.33 11.00 20.66
N GLU A 69 5.30 12.33 20.88
CA GLU A 69 4.54 13.28 20.06
C GLU A 69 5.32 13.69 18.80
N ASP A 70 6.63 13.69 18.92
CA ASP A 70 7.57 14.13 17.91
C ASP A 70 8.23 12.90 17.26
N PRO A 71 8.05 12.68 15.94
CA PRO A 71 8.65 11.57 15.23
C PRO A 71 10.18 11.61 15.24
N ASP A 72 10.80 12.79 15.34
CA ASP A 72 12.26 12.92 15.40
C ASP A 72 12.83 12.29 16.67
N LYS A 73 12.10 12.34 17.79
CA LYS A 73 12.50 11.64 19.01
C LYS A 73 12.45 10.14 18.89
N LEU A 74 11.50 9.62 18.12
CA LEU A 74 11.45 8.18 17.81
C LEU A 74 12.59 7.79 16.88
N LEU A 75 12.86 8.58 15.83
CA LEU A 75 13.94 8.33 14.88
C LEU A 75 15.32 8.38 15.56
N SER A 76 15.49 9.22 16.56
CA SER A 76 16.75 9.32 17.33
C SER A 76 16.87 8.27 18.47
N ASP A 77 15.84 7.44 18.71
CA ASP A 77 15.95 6.39 19.75
C ASP A 77 16.89 5.26 19.25
N PRO A 78 18.03 5.03 19.92
CA PRO A 78 19.03 4.04 19.48
C PRO A 78 18.54 2.60 19.54
N ARG A 79 17.45 2.32 20.24
CA ARG A 79 16.85 0.99 20.31
C ARG A 79 16.00 0.65 19.09
N VAL A 80 15.58 1.65 18.32
CA VAL A 80 14.79 1.47 17.09
C VAL A 80 15.76 1.16 15.93
N GLU A 81 15.66 -0.03 15.34
CA GLU A 81 16.43 -0.44 14.16
C GLU A 81 15.67 -0.08 12.87
N ALA A 82 14.35 -0.26 12.88
CA ALA A 82 13.49 -0.05 11.71
C ALA A 82 12.23 0.74 12.06
N VAL A 83 11.69 1.48 11.09
CA VAL A 83 10.47 2.24 11.29
C VAL A 83 9.42 1.94 10.23
N VAL A 84 8.14 2.00 10.63
CA VAL A 84 7.01 2.04 9.70
C VAL A 84 6.47 3.46 9.68
N ILE A 85 6.43 4.06 8.49
CA ILE A 85 5.90 5.40 8.25
C ILE A 85 4.50 5.25 7.67
N VAL A 86 3.48 5.56 8.47
CA VAL A 86 2.05 5.32 8.15
C VAL A 86 1.19 6.51 8.58
N THR A 87 1.64 7.68 8.20
CA THR A 87 1.06 9.01 8.49
C THR A 87 0.12 9.45 7.36
N SER A 88 -0.22 10.74 7.29
CA SER A 88 -0.81 11.37 6.12
C SER A 88 0.22 11.50 4.98
N HIS A 89 -0.27 11.53 3.75
CA HIS A 89 0.53 11.39 2.53
C HIS A 89 1.66 12.43 2.42
N GLU A 90 1.40 13.68 2.79
CA GLU A 90 2.39 14.77 2.76
C GLU A 90 3.59 14.55 3.69
N SER A 91 3.42 13.73 4.71
CA SER A 91 4.47 13.45 5.70
C SER A 91 5.37 12.26 5.32
N HIS A 92 4.97 11.43 4.36
CA HIS A 92 5.70 10.21 4.01
C HIS A 92 7.14 10.51 3.59
N ALA A 93 7.33 11.41 2.61
CA ALA A 93 8.65 11.69 2.08
C ALA A 93 9.58 12.40 3.08
N PRO A 94 9.17 13.46 3.80
CA PRO A 94 10.02 14.04 4.84
C PRO A 94 10.47 13.03 5.90
N LEU A 95 9.56 12.17 6.36
CA LEU A 95 9.89 11.16 7.37
C LEU A 95 10.78 10.04 6.83
N ALA A 96 10.59 9.61 5.58
CA ALA A 96 11.46 8.61 4.94
C ALA A 96 12.90 9.14 4.75
N ILE A 97 13.04 10.41 4.34
CA ILE A 97 14.34 11.09 4.23
C ILE A 97 15.03 11.12 5.59
N ARG A 98 14.32 11.53 6.65
CA ARG A 98 14.85 11.59 8.02
C ARG A 98 15.20 10.20 8.55
N ALA A 99 14.37 9.18 8.30
CA ALA A 99 14.68 7.81 8.68
C ALA A 99 15.99 7.32 8.06
N ALA A 100 16.20 7.59 6.76
CA ALA A 100 17.46 7.27 6.09
C ALA A 100 18.66 8.04 6.67
N GLU A 101 18.51 9.32 7.02
CA GLU A 101 19.55 10.14 7.65
C GLU A 101 19.95 9.63 9.04
N GLU A 102 18.99 9.13 9.81
CA GLU A 102 19.19 8.54 11.14
C GLU A 102 19.62 7.06 11.08
N GLY A 103 19.88 6.53 9.86
CA GLY A 103 20.32 5.15 9.66
C GLY A 103 19.27 4.09 9.99
N LYS A 104 17.99 4.46 9.99
CA LYS A 104 16.87 3.53 10.24
C LYS A 104 16.42 2.86 8.96
N HIS A 105 16.32 1.53 8.97
CA HIS A 105 15.59 0.79 7.95
C HIS A 105 14.12 1.19 7.98
N PHE A 106 13.38 1.14 6.84
CA PHE A 106 11.98 1.55 6.91
C PHE A 106 11.05 0.90 5.88
N VAL A 107 9.77 0.89 6.25
CA VAL A 107 8.63 0.73 5.34
C VAL A 107 7.92 2.07 5.26
N VAL A 108 7.74 2.61 4.05
CA VAL A 108 6.96 3.84 3.83
C VAL A 108 5.65 3.52 3.12
N GLN A 109 4.53 4.02 3.66
CA GLN A 109 3.21 3.86 3.07
C GLN A 109 3.07 4.62 1.74
N LYS A 110 2.07 4.20 0.97
CA LYS A 110 1.67 4.79 -0.30
C LYS A 110 0.84 6.08 -0.10
N PRO A 111 0.96 7.04 -1.02
CA PRO A 111 2.03 7.18 -2.01
C PRO A 111 3.37 7.49 -1.34
N MET A 112 4.48 7.02 -1.90
CA MET A 112 5.79 7.24 -1.30
C MET A 112 6.14 8.73 -1.18
N ALA A 113 5.73 9.52 -2.17
CA ALA A 113 5.94 10.97 -2.20
C ALA A 113 4.87 11.67 -3.04
N LEU A 114 4.70 12.99 -2.85
CA LEU A 114 3.79 13.85 -3.61
C LEU A 114 4.52 14.77 -4.63
N SER A 115 5.82 14.57 -4.83
CA SER A 115 6.61 15.23 -5.87
C SER A 115 7.77 14.36 -6.31
N LEU A 116 8.20 14.51 -7.58
CA LEU A 116 9.37 13.80 -8.10
C LEU A 116 10.63 14.15 -7.31
N LYS A 117 10.84 15.43 -7.02
CA LYS A 117 11.98 15.89 -6.23
C LYS A 117 12.09 15.20 -4.86
N ALA A 118 10.96 15.04 -4.16
CA ALA A 118 10.95 14.35 -2.88
C ALA A 118 11.20 12.85 -3.05
N ALA A 119 10.66 12.21 -4.09
CA ALA A 119 10.90 10.80 -4.38
C ALA A 119 12.37 10.53 -4.76
N GLU A 120 13.00 11.41 -5.56
CA GLU A 120 14.42 11.35 -5.89
C GLU A 120 15.30 11.51 -4.64
N GLU A 121 14.92 12.42 -3.74
CA GLU A 121 15.66 12.64 -2.50
C GLU A 121 15.61 11.41 -1.58
N ILE A 122 14.47 10.71 -1.51
CA ILE A 122 14.36 9.43 -0.78
C ILE A 122 15.35 8.43 -1.35
N VAL A 123 15.34 8.21 -2.68
CA VAL A 123 16.24 7.26 -3.35
C VAL A 123 17.70 7.61 -3.04
N ARG A 124 18.09 8.86 -3.24
CA ARG A 124 19.44 9.35 -2.99
C ARG A 124 19.88 9.14 -1.53
N LYS A 125 19.01 9.38 -0.56
CA LYS A 125 19.30 9.22 0.87
C LYS A 125 19.45 7.75 1.25
N VAL A 126 18.60 6.89 0.72
CA VAL A 126 18.68 5.43 0.94
C VAL A 126 19.99 4.87 0.35
N GLU A 127 20.33 5.25 -0.88
CA GLU A 127 21.61 4.86 -1.49
C GLU A 127 22.83 5.33 -0.66
N LYS A 128 22.81 6.56 -0.17
CA LYS A 128 23.91 7.13 0.62
C LYS A 128 24.05 6.47 1.99
N SER A 129 22.95 6.18 2.67
CA SER A 129 22.96 5.61 4.03
C SER A 129 23.12 4.09 4.05
N GLY A 130 22.78 3.40 2.94
CA GLY A 130 22.80 1.94 2.86
C GLY A 130 21.69 1.25 3.66
N VAL A 131 20.67 1.98 4.11
CA VAL A 131 19.53 1.39 4.80
C VAL A 131 18.66 0.59 3.84
N VAL A 132 17.99 -0.42 4.35
CA VAL A 132 16.97 -1.18 3.61
C VAL A 132 15.64 -0.44 3.71
N ALA A 133 15.02 -0.16 2.57
CA ALA A 133 13.79 0.64 2.51
C ALA A 133 12.77 0.02 1.56
N VAL A 134 11.58 -0.29 2.07
CA VAL A 134 10.44 -0.86 1.33
C VAL A 134 9.42 0.22 1.05
N ALA A 135 9.01 0.37 -0.21
CA ALA A 135 7.92 1.27 -0.61
C ALA A 135 6.61 0.51 -0.83
N GLU A 136 5.52 0.95 -0.19
CA GLU A 136 4.18 0.37 -0.39
C GLU A 136 3.49 0.97 -1.65
N PRO A 137 2.51 0.26 -2.25
CA PRO A 137 1.99 -1.06 -1.86
C PRO A 137 2.89 -2.19 -2.36
N SER A 138 3.20 -3.14 -1.50
CA SER A 138 4.13 -4.23 -1.81
C SER A 138 3.49 -5.45 -2.46
N ASP A 139 2.15 -5.50 -2.54
CA ASP A 139 1.41 -6.64 -3.09
C ASP A 139 1.82 -7.04 -4.52
N PRO A 140 2.15 -6.14 -5.47
CA PRO A 140 2.52 -6.56 -6.82
C PRO A 140 3.80 -7.40 -6.89
N LEU A 141 4.67 -7.27 -5.90
CA LEU A 141 5.97 -7.94 -5.86
C LEU A 141 6.04 -9.04 -4.80
N LEU A 142 5.37 -8.87 -3.66
CA LEU A 142 5.42 -9.84 -2.55
C LEU A 142 4.26 -10.84 -2.55
N SER A 143 3.10 -10.51 -3.14
CA SER A 143 1.97 -11.43 -3.17
C SER A 143 2.22 -12.63 -4.10
N PRO A 144 1.95 -13.86 -3.66
CA PRO A 144 1.99 -15.04 -4.52
C PRO A 144 1.01 -14.95 -5.69
N LEU A 145 -0.12 -14.23 -5.53
CA LEU A 145 -1.09 -13.99 -6.58
C LEU A 145 -0.48 -13.25 -7.78
N PHE A 146 0.22 -12.15 -7.54
CA PHE A 146 0.82 -11.37 -8.63
C PHE A 146 2.05 -12.03 -9.24
N ARG A 147 2.78 -12.84 -8.47
CA ARG A 147 3.84 -13.70 -9.03
C ARG A 147 3.26 -14.77 -9.96
N ALA A 148 2.19 -15.45 -9.55
CA ALA A 148 1.48 -16.40 -10.39
C ALA A 148 0.88 -15.72 -11.63
N LEU A 149 0.23 -14.56 -11.45
CA LEU A 149 -0.28 -13.76 -12.57
C LEU A 149 0.83 -13.46 -13.59
N LYS A 150 1.96 -12.93 -13.16
CA LYS A 150 3.09 -12.59 -14.04
C LYS A 150 3.58 -13.82 -14.85
N SER A 151 3.60 -14.99 -14.22
CA SER A 151 3.94 -16.24 -14.89
C SER A 151 2.92 -16.64 -15.96
N GLU A 152 1.62 -16.46 -15.67
CA GLU A 152 0.53 -16.77 -16.59
C GLU A 152 0.46 -15.83 -17.81
N LEU A 153 0.98 -14.60 -17.70
CA LEU A 153 1.03 -13.68 -18.84
C LEU A 153 2.06 -14.10 -19.89
N ALA A 154 3.06 -14.88 -19.52
CA ALA A 154 4.04 -15.43 -20.47
C ALA A 154 3.34 -16.39 -21.45
N GLY A 155 3.49 -16.16 -22.75
CA GLY A 155 2.87 -16.99 -23.79
C GLY A 155 1.48 -16.54 -24.23
N LEU A 156 0.92 -15.47 -23.69
CA LEU A 156 -0.34 -14.87 -24.15
C LEU A 156 -0.15 -13.84 -25.29
N GLY A 157 1.08 -13.62 -25.73
CA GLY A 157 1.41 -12.67 -26.78
C GLY A 157 1.55 -11.23 -26.25
N ARG A 158 1.25 -10.24 -27.10
CA ARG A 158 1.37 -8.82 -26.73
C ARG A 158 0.15 -8.36 -25.93
N HIS A 159 0.37 -7.54 -24.90
CA HIS A 159 -0.70 -6.85 -24.21
C HIS A 159 -1.47 -5.94 -25.19
N CYS A 160 -2.79 -6.06 -25.21
CA CYS A 160 -3.69 -5.23 -26.02
C CYS A 160 -4.35 -4.15 -25.19
N TYR A 161 -5.08 -4.57 -24.15
CA TYR A 161 -5.65 -3.65 -23.18
C TYR A 161 -5.91 -4.35 -21.85
N SER A 162 -6.09 -3.54 -20.79
CA SER A 162 -6.50 -4.03 -19.47
C SER A 162 -7.42 -3.05 -18.77
N LEU A 163 -8.31 -3.59 -17.93
CA LEU A 163 -9.30 -2.84 -17.17
C LEU A 163 -9.06 -3.06 -15.68
N TRP A 164 -8.96 -1.96 -14.95
CA TRP A 164 -8.69 -1.90 -13.54
C TRP A 164 -9.72 -1.01 -12.86
N HIS A 165 -10.21 -1.41 -11.72
CA HIS A 165 -11.20 -0.63 -10.99
C HIS A 165 -11.03 -0.81 -9.49
N THR A 166 -11.00 0.31 -8.77
CA THR A 166 -10.96 0.36 -7.32
C THR A 166 -11.88 1.46 -6.81
N GLY A 167 -12.73 1.17 -5.85
CA GLY A 167 -13.62 2.17 -5.29
C GLY A 167 -14.27 1.74 -3.98
N HIS A 168 -14.65 2.71 -3.17
CA HIS A 168 -15.45 2.53 -1.95
C HIS A 168 -16.13 3.87 -1.56
N SER A 169 -16.88 3.89 -0.46
CA SER A 169 -17.63 5.08 0.00
C SER A 169 -16.75 6.26 0.47
N GLY A 170 -15.45 6.12 0.47
CA GLY A 170 -14.48 7.11 0.94
C GLY A 170 -14.03 6.87 2.39
N PRO A 171 -12.82 7.31 2.74
CA PRO A 171 -12.30 7.25 4.11
C PRO A 171 -13.00 8.29 4.98
N THR A 172 -13.40 7.89 6.18
CA THR A 172 -14.09 8.79 7.12
C THR A 172 -13.23 9.18 8.33
N TRP A 173 -12.02 8.65 8.44
CA TRP A 173 -11.17 8.81 9.62
C TRP A 173 -10.18 9.97 9.55
N SER A 174 -10.05 10.66 8.41
CA SER A 174 -9.18 11.81 8.27
C SER A 174 -9.61 12.70 7.10
N GLU A 175 -9.62 14.02 7.32
CA GLU A 175 -9.86 15.04 6.30
C GLU A 175 -8.79 15.07 5.19
N ALA A 176 -7.56 14.65 5.51
CA ALA A 176 -6.43 14.69 4.59
C ALA A 176 -6.70 13.94 3.27
N PHE A 177 -7.58 12.93 3.29
CA PHE A 177 -7.96 12.20 2.08
C PHE A 177 -8.83 13.02 1.10
N PHE A 178 -9.39 14.13 1.54
CA PHE A 178 -10.25 14.99 0.73
C PHE A 178 -9.59 16.32 0.35
N ASP A 179 -8.36 16.55 0.83
CA ASP A 179 -7.58 17.76 0.59
C ASP A 179 -6.49 17.53 -0.46
N ASP A 180 -6.62 18.18 -1.65
CA ASP A 180 -5.63 18.07 -2.73
C ASP A 180 -4.22 18.54 -2.30
N ALA A 181 -4.14 19.57 -1.45
CA ALA A 181 -2.86 20.08 -0.96
C ALA A 181 -2.12 19.08 -0.05
N LYS A 182 -2.85 18.18 0.60
CA LYS A 182 -2.30 17.08 1.42
C LYS A 182 -2.07 15.79 0.63
N GLY A 183 -2.26 15.83 -0.69
CA GLY A 183 -2.17 14.64 -1.55
C GLY A 183 -3.36 13.70 -1.36
N GLY A 184 -4.53 14.24 -1.06
CA GLY A 184 -5.77 13.50 -0.99
C GLY A 184 -6.29 13.06 -2.35
N GLY A 185 -7.45 12.44 -2.35
CA GLY A 185 -8.17 11.99 -3.52
C GLY A 185 -7.88 10.54 -3.93
N VAL A 186 -8.79 10.06 -4.75
CA VAL A 186 -8.84 8.65 -5.16
C VAL A 186 -7.62 8.20 -5.96
N LEU A 187 -6.93 9.12 -6.63
CA LEU A 187 -5.73 8.80 -7.38
C LEU A 187 -4.60 8.32 -6.47
N PHE A 188 -4.28 9.08 -5.42
CA PHE A 188 -3.19 8.77 -4.49
C PHE A 188 -3.59 7.74 -3.44
N ASP A 189 -4.87 7.61 -3.12
CA ASP A 189 -5.33 6.63 -2.14
C ASP A 189 -5.67 5.27 -2.76
N LEU A 190 -6.37 5.22 -3.91
CA LEU A 190 -6.89 4.00 -4.50
C LEU A 190 -6.23 3.61 -5.82
N ALA A 191 -6.17 4.51 -6.83
CA ALA A 191 -5.58 4.17 -8.12
C ALA A 191 -4.08 3.85 -8.01
N VAL A 192 -3.41 4.28 -6.93
CA VAL A 192 -2.02 3.91 -6.63
C VAL A 192 -1.78 2.40 -6.62
N TYR A 193 -2.74 1.60 -6.17
CA TYR A 193 -2.64 0.14 -6.21
C TYR A 193 -2.59 -0.40 -7.64
N ASP A 194 -3.47 0.12 -8.50
CA ASP A 194 -3.51 -0.30 -9.90
C ASP A 194 -2.25 0.17 -10.64
N VAL A 195 -1.82 1.42 -10.42
CA VAL A 195 -0.58 1.96 -11.00
C VAL A 195 0.64 1.14 -10.57
N ALA A 196 0.74 0.77 -9.29
CA ALA A 196 1.81 -0.08 -8.77
C ALA A 196 1.85 -1.45 -9.44
N ARG A 197 0.69 -2.08 -9.64
CA ARG A 197 0.55 -3.36 -10.35
C ARG A 197 0.91 -3.23 -11.81
N LEU A 198 0.44 -2.18 -12.48
CA LEU A 198 0.73 -1.88 -13.89
C LEU A 198 2.21 -1.63 -14.13
N VAL A 199 2.86 -0.83 -13.29
CA VAL A 199 4.32 -0.60 -13.33
C VAL A 199 5.10 -1.89 -13.12
N THR A 200 4.61 -2.79 -12.27
CA THR A 200 5.25 -4.10 -12.03
C THR A 200 5.09 -5.06 -13.22
N LEU A 201 3.93 -5.07 -13.86
CA LEU A 201 3.63 -5.99 -14.97
C LEU A 201 4.18 -5.50 -16.32
N PHE A 202 4.10 -4.20 -16.59
CA PHE A 202 4.35 -3.63 -17.92
C PHE A 202 5.44 -2.54 -17.94
N GLY A 203 5.95 -2.13 -16.77
CA GLY A 203 6.89 -1.00 -16.67
C GLY A 203 6.19 0.36 -16.67
N GLU A 204 6.95 1.42 -16.94
CA GLU A 204 6.42 2.78 -17.09
C GLU A 204 5.73 2.93 -18.44
N PRO A 205 4.55 3.57 -18.51
CA PRO A 205 3.91 3.84 -19.80
C PRO A 205 4.67 4.95 -20.57
N ASN A 206 4.51 4.99 -21.89
CA ASN A 206 5.08 6.05 -22.72
C ASN A 206 4.41 7.41 -22.46
N ARG A 207 3.09 7.38 -22.24
CA ARG A 207 2.27 8.57 -21.95
C ARG A 207 0.99 8.18 -21.23
N VAL A 208 0.38 9.17 -20.57
CA VAL A 208 -0.90 9.01 -19.87
C VAL A 208 -1.88 10.12 -20.24
N ALA A 209 -3.17 9.81 -20.15
CA ALA A 209 -4.27 10.78 -20.21
C ALA A 209 -5.22 10.47 -19.04
N ALA A 210 -5.86 11.50 -18.47
CA ALA A 210 -6.77 11.29 -17.36
C ALA A 210 -7.84 12.36 -17.27
N LEU A 211 -8.95 12.02 -16.62
CA LEU A 211 -10.01 12.92 -16.17
C LEU A 211 -10.22 12.70 -14.68
N GLY A 212 -10.47 13.76 -13.95
CA GLY A 212 -10.83 13.72 -12.53
C GLY A 212 -11.93 14.72 -12.23
N SER A 213 -12.78 14.38 -11.27
CA SER A 213 -13.91 15.20 -10.85
C SER A 213 -14.01 15.24 -9.33
N VAL A 214 -14.57 16.33 -8.81
CA VAL A 214 -15.08 16.41 -7.45
C VAL A 214 -16.60 16.36 -7.57
N LEU A 215 -17.20 15.19 -7.27
CA LEU A 215 -18.63 14.96 -7.38
C LEU A 215 -19.37 15.32 -6.09
N MET A 216 -18.68 15.22 -4.95
CA MET A 216 -19.24 15.55 -3.65
C MET A 216 -18.42 16.68 -3.02
N GLU A 217 -18.97 17.90 -3.02
CA GLU A 217 -18.27 19.10 -2.53
C GLU A 217 -17.97 19.06 -1.02
N GLU A 218 -18.72 18.26 -0.28
CA GLU A 218 -18.57 18.09 1.17
C GLU A 218 -18.66 16.63 1.58
N ARG A 219 -17.84 16.23 2.55
CA ARG A 219 -17.86 14.92 3.20
C ARG A 219 -17.88 15.06 4.70
N LEU A 220 -18.39 14.04 5.38
CA LEU A 220 -18.33 13.96 6.83
C LEU A 220 -17.14 13.08 7.24
N VAL A 221 -16.33 13.56 8.19
CA VAL A 221 -15.24 12.80 8.81
C VAL A 221 -15.44 12.69 10.32
N LEU A 222 -14.72 11.77 10.94
CA LEU A 222 -14.68 11.61 12.39
C LEU A 222 -13.90 12.76 13.03
N LYS A 223 -14.33 13.16 14.22
CA LYS A 223 -13.50 14.03 15.07
C LYS A 223 -12.23 13.27 15.45
N PRO A 224 -11.04 13.93 15.43
CA PRO A 224 -9.79 13.28 15.82
C PRO A 224 -9.84 12.63 17.22
N GLU A 225 -10.55 13.22 18.17
CA GLU A 225 -10.71 12.72 19.54
C GLU A 225 -11.57 11.43 19.54
N GLU A 226 -12.65 11.39 18.75
CA GLU A 226 -13.49 10.20 18.62
C GLU A 226 -12.73 9.06 17.96
N ALA A 227 -12.00 9.35 16.87
CA ALA A 227 -11.12 8.39 16.22
C ALA A 227 -10.04 7.85 17.18
N THR A 228 -9.51 8.71 18.07
CA THR A 228 -8.55 8.30 19.09
C THR A 228 -9.17 7.37 20.13
N THR A 229 -10.42 7.59 20.53
CA THR A 229 -11.12 6.72 21.50
C THR A 229 -11.46 5.35 20.94
N ALA A 230 -11.47 5.19 19.60
CA ALA A 230 -11.64 3.91 18.95
C ALA A 230 -10.48 2.93 19.17
N ILE A 231 -9.30 3.43 19.58
CA ILE A 231 -8.15 2.62 19.96
C ILE A 231 -8.39 2.06 21.37
N ARG A 232 -8.82 0.82 21.47
CA ARG A 232 -9.17 0.17 22.74
C ARG A 232 -9.07 -1.36 22.68
N ARG A 233 -9.15 -2.01 23.84
CA ARG A 233 -9.30 -3.46 23.89
C ARG A 233 -10.76 -3.86 23.66
N ASP A 234 -10.96 -4.99 22.99
CA ASP A 234 -12.29 -5.61 22.88
C ASP A 234 -12.69 -6.27 24.21
N THR A 235 -13.89 -6.85 24.26
CA THR A 235 -14.41 -7.55 25.43
C THR A 235 -13.58 -8.80 25.83
N TYR A 236 -12.72 -9.28 24.95
CA TYR A 236 -11.79 -10.40 25.19
C TYR A 236 -10.37 -9.92 25.47
N GLY A 237 -10.15 -8.62 25.66
CA GLY A 237 -8.84 -8.03 25.94
C GLY A 237 -7.91 -7.92 24.74
N ARG A 238 -8.40 -8.17 23.50
CA ARG A 238 -7.62 -8.02 22.28
C ARG A 238 -7.58 -6.55 21.86
N GLY A 239 -6.46 -6.12 21.33
CA GLY A 239 -6.32 -4.79 20.78
C GLY A 239 -7.08 -4.65 19.45
N VAL A 240 -7.88 -3.57 19.31
CA VAL A 240 -8.68 -3.30 18.09
C VAL A 240 -8.88 -1.80 17.92
N TYR A 241 -9.08 -1.39 16.66
CA TYR A 241 -9.49 -0.05 16.31
C TYR A 241 -10.92 -0.07 15.78
N TYR A 242 -11.88 0.39 16.60
CA TYR A 242 -13.33 0.32 16.34
C TYR A 242 -13.88 1.55 15.61
N PHE A 243 -13.22 2.05 14.58
CA PHE A 243 -13.68 3.25 13.89
C PHE A 243 -15.01 3.05 13.14
N HIS A 244 -15.35 1.83 12.75
CA HIS A 244 -16.61 1.50 12.08
C HIS A 244 -17.85 1.72 12.98
N ASP A 245 -17.67 1.72 14.30
CA ASP A 245 -18.76 1.98 15.25
C ASP A 245 -19.03 3.48 15.40
N LEU A 246 -18.17 4.34 14.85
CA LEU A 246 -18.27 5.79 14.96
C LEU A 246 -19.04 6.38 13.78
N LYS A 247 -19.79 7.46 14.04
CA LYS A 247 -20.50 8.19 13.00
C LYS A 247 -19.74 9.46 12.64
N PRO A 248 -19.31 9.61 11.37
CA PRO A 248 -18.70 10.85 10.91
C PRO A 248 -19.65 12.03 11.12
N SER A 249 -19.14 13.15 11.64
CA SER A 249 -19.97 14.28 12.04
C SER A 249 -19.34 15.65 11.72
N VAL A 250 -18.07 15.69 11.30
CA VAL A 250 -17.38 16.93 10.95
C VAL A 250 -17.44 17.11 9.44
N PRO A 251 -18.12 18.16 8.94
CA PRO A 251 -18.12 18.45 7.52
C PRO A 251 -16.75 18.98 7.09
N VAL A 252 -16.24 18.47 5.98
CA VAL A 252 -14.99 18.90 5.34
C VAL A 252 -15.24 19.16 3.87
N LYS A 253 -14.61 20.24 3.35
CA LYS A 253 -14.65 20.56 1.93
C LYS A 253 -13.78 19.58 1.17
N VAL A 254 -14.28 19.06 0.06
CA VAL A 254 -13.53 18.20 -0.85
C VAL A 254 -12.87 19.07 -1.92
N THR A 255 -11.56 19.01 -2.02
CA THR A 255 -10.76 19.71 -3.04
C THR A 255 -9.98 18.74 -3.93
N ALA A 256 -9.81 17.50 -3.47
CA ALA A 256 -9.17 16.43 -4.22
C ALA A 256 -10.19 15.64 -5.06
N PHE A 257 -9.77 15.04 -6.16
CA PHE A 257 -10.65 14.21 -6.99
C PHE A 257 -11.22 13.03 -6.19
N ASP A 258 -12.52 12.90 -6.18
CA ASP A 258 -13.27 11.76 -5.59
C ASP A 258 -13.80 10.79 -6.67
N ASP A 259 -13.62 11.14 -7.94
CA ASP A 259 -13.86 10.30 -9.12
C ASP A 259 -12.73 10.51 -10.12
N PHE A 260 -12.20 9.41 -10.70
CA PHE A 260 -11.01 9.43 -11.52
C PHE A 260 -11.04 8.33 -12.57
N ALA A 261 -10.63 8.69 -13.81
CA ALA A 261 -10.39 7.77 -14.91
C ALA A 261 -9.03 8.09 -15.56
N GLY A 262 -8.15 7.10 -15.62
CA GLY A 262 -6.83 7.20 -16.24
C GLY A 262 -6.62 6.20 -17.35
N ILE A 263 -5.92 6.60 -18.41
CA ILE A 263 -5.47 5.76 -19.52
C ILE A 263 -3.95 5.82 -19.58
N LEU A 264 -3.32 4.66 -19.55
CA LEU A 264 -1.87 4.47 -19.65
C LEU A 264 -1.55 3.81 -20.99
N ASP A 265 -0.72 4.46 -21.83
CA ASP A 265 -0.34 3.99 -23.16
C ASP A 265 1.08 3.43 -23.14
N TYR A 266 1.20 2.14 -23.44
CA TYR A 266 2.47 1.40 -23.48
C TYR A 266 3.06 1.27 -24.91
N GLY A 267 2.52 2.04 -25.90
CA GLY A 267 2.98 2.02 -27.30
C GLY A 267 2.51 0.81 -28.12
N GLY A 268 1.81 -0.13 -27.53
CA GLY A 268 1.25 -1.32 -28.19
C GLY A 268 0.07 -1.89 -27.44
N GLY A 269 -0.24 -1.35 -26.27
CA GLY A 269 -1.38 -1.72 -25.45
C GLY A 269 -1.77 -0.60 -24.51
N LEU A 270 -3.04 -0.60 -24.10
CA LEU A 270 -3.62 0.41 -23.21
C LEU A 270 -4.05 -0.20 -21.87
N ALA A 271 -3.81 0.48 -20.78
CA ALA A 271 -4.45 0.16 -19.51
C ALA A 271 -5.40 1.28 -19.10
N VAL A 272 -6.58 0.92 -18.59
CA VAL A 272 -7.56 1.87 -18.05
C VAL A 272 -7.71 1.59 -16.57
N THR A 273 -7.57 2.61 -15.74
CA THR A 273 -7.83 2.55 -14.30
C THR A 273 -8.94 3.52 -13.93
N LEU A 274 -9.90 3.02 -13.14
CA LEU A 274 -11.02 3.78 -12.60
C LEU A 274 -10.95 3.74 -11.09
N ALA A 275 -11.06 4.89 -10.44
CA ALA A 275 -11.07 4.98 -8.98
C ALA A 275 -12.11 5.99 -8.50
N ASN A 276 -12.87 5.66 -7.45
CA ASN A 276 -13.85 6.58 -6.90
C ASN A 276 -14.10 6.40 -5.40
N TYR A 277 -14.58 7.48 -4.75
CA TYR A 277 -15.11 7.50 -3.37
C TYR A 277 -16.65 7.59 -3.32
N VAL A 278 -17.35 7.38 -4.41
CA VAL A 278 -18.77 7.72 -4.55
C VAL A 278 -19.69 6.51 -4.36
N THR A 279 -19.15 5.30 -4.46
CA THR A 279 -19.97 4.08 -4.39
C THR A 279 -20.28 3.69 -2.95
N PHE A 280 -21.55 3.82 -2.55
CA PHE A 280 -22.03 3.37 -1.24
C PHE A 280 -22.17 1.84 -1.15
N THR A 281 -22.44 1.20 -2.26
CA THR A 281 -22.53 -0.25 -2.37
C THR A 281 -21.69 -0.68 -3.55
N GLN A 282 -20.63 -1.43 -3.28
CA GLN A 282 -19.98 -2.19 -4.33
C GLN A 282 -20.89 -3.38 -4.63
N LEU A 283 -21.44 -3.44 -5.82
CA LEU A 283 -22.02 -4.67 -6.33
C LEU A 283 -20.90 -5.69 -6.29
N HIS A 284 -20.22 -6.17 -6.99
CA HIS A 284 -18.99 -6.94 -6.86
C HIS A 284 -17.85 -6.12 -7.49
N MET A 285 -16.71 -6.04 -6.81
CA MET A 285 -15.55 -5.46 -7.46
C MET A 285 -15.25 -6.31 -8.70
N PRO A 286 -15.32 -5.72 -9.92
CA PRO A 286 -15.03 -6.50 -11.11
C PRO A 286 -13.60 -7.01 -11.01
N PRO A 287 -13.32 -8.25 -11.45
CA PRO A 287 -11.97 -8.73 -11.51
C PRO A 287 -11.16 -7.85 -12.46
N ILE A 288 -9.86 -7.72 -12.16
CA ILE A 288 -8.91 -7.13 -13.10
C ILE A 288 -8.92 -7.97 -14.38
N GLN A 289 -9.05 -7.33 -15.53
CA GLN A 289 -9.11 -8.00 -16.83
C GLN A 289 -7.95 -7.57 -17.70
N LEU A 290 -7.19 -8.52 -18.21
CA LEU A 290 -6.05 -8.29 -19.09
C LEU A 290 -6.26 -9.06 -20.39
N TYR A 291 -6.10 -8.39 -21.52
CA TYR A 291 -6.31 -8.94 -22.86
C TYR A 291 -5.01 -8.84 -23.66
N PHE A 292 -4.68 -9.96 -24.31
CA PHE A 292 -3.46 -10.15 -25.10
C PHE A 292 -3.83 -10.69 -26.49
N THR A 293 -2.89 -10.65 -27.41
CA THR A 293 -3.14 -11.14 -28.78
C THR A 293 -3.46 -12.64 -28.85
N GLU A 294 -3.04 -13.44 -27.86
CA GLU A 294 -3.21 -14.90 -27.83
C GLU A 294 -4.09 -15.38 -26.67
N GLY A 295 -4.65 -14.47 -25.86
CA GLY A 295 -5.51 -14.85 -24.76
C GLY A 295 -5.91 -13.71 -23.84
N ALA A 296 -6.62 -14.06 -22.77
CA ALA A 296 -7.05 -13.11 -21.74
C ALA A 296 -6.91 -13.70 -20.34
N VAL A 297 -6.75 -12.83 -19.37
CA VAL A 297 -6.67 -13.20 -17.95
C VAL A 297 -7.65 -12.36 -17.15
N SER A 298 -8.34 -13.02 -16.21
CA SER A 298 -9.13 -12.37 -15.17
C SER A 298 -8.52 -12.71 -13.81
N VAL A 299 -8.28 -11.71 -12.97
CA VAL A 299 -7.73 -11.91 -11.63
C VAL A 299 -8.50 -11.08 -10.60
N HIS A 300 -8.85 -11.69 -9.48
CA HIS A 300 -9.45 -10.98 -8.36
C HIS A 300 -8.32 -10.51 -7.42
N PRO A 301 -8.14 -9.19 -7.19
CA PRO A 301 -6.95 -8.67 -6.50
C PRO A 301 -6.81 -9.11 -5.04
N TYR A 302 -7.90 -9.57 -4.43
CA TYR A 302 -7.95 -9.95 -3.01
C TYR A 302 -8.37 -11.41 -2.77
N ALA A 303 -8.46 -12.21 -3.83
CA ALA A 303 -8.78 -13.62 -3.72
C ALA A 303 -7.79 -14.46 -4.52
N PRO A 304 -7.43 -15.67 -4.06
CA PRO A 304 -6.51 -16.54 -4.78
C PRO A 304 -7.22 -17.19 -5.96
N LEU A 305 -7.54 -16.39 -6.98
CA LEU A 305 -8.22 -16.84 -8.21
C LEU A 305 -7.70 -16.09 -9.42
N ILE A 306 -7.15 -16.86 -10.37
CA ILE A 306 -6.76 -16.39 -11.70
C ILE A 306 -7.47 -17.30 -12.72
N VAL A 307 -8.16 -16.71 -13.69
CA VAL A 307 -8.75 -17.42 -14.82
C VAL A 307 -8.02 -17.01 -16.09
N VAL A 308 -7.50 -17.98 -16.84
CA VAL A 308 -6.76 -17.77 -18.07
C VAL A 308 -7.55 -18.42 -19.23
N ARG A 309 -7.81 -17.64 -20.26
CA ARG A 309 -8.36 -18.11 -21.56
C ARG A 309 -7.32 -17.91 -22.65
N ALA A 310 -6.93 -18.98 -23.29
CA ALA A 310 -6.00 -18.98 -24.42
C ALA A 310 -6.54 -19.87 -25.55
N LYS A 311 -5.87 -19.89 -26.70
CA LYS A 311 -6.23 -20.79 -27.79
C LYS A 311 -6.24 -22.27 -27.38
N SER A 312 -5.45 -22.65 -26.40
CA SER A 312 -5.40 -24.01 -25.82
C SER A 312 -6.58 -24.37 -24.93
N GLY A 313 -7.47 -23.43 -24.63
CA GLY A 313 -8.61 -23.60 -23.74
C GLY A 313 -8.61 -22.64 -22.52
N GLU A 314 -9.51 -22.93 -21.59
CA GLU A 314 -9.63 -22.19 -20.33
C GLU A 314 -9.05 -23.00 -19.16
N ARG A 315 -8.35 -22.33 -18.25
CA ARG A 315 -7.89 -22.89 -16.98
C ARG A 315 -8.02 -21.86 -15.86
N SER A 316 -8.11 -22.34 -14.63
CA SER A 316 -8.10 -21.48 -13.44
C SER A 316 -7.06 -21.95 -12.45
N LEU A 317 -6.40 -20.99 -11.77
CA LEU A 317 -5.54 -21.23 -10.65
C LEU A 317 -6.27 -20.76 -9.39
N GLY A 318 -6.40 -21.67 -8.43
CA GLY A 318 -6.99 -21.39 -7.11
C GLY A 318 -5.95 -21.37 -6.02
N ARG A 319 -6.42 -21.42 -4.76
CA ARG A 319 -5.56 -21.37 -3.55
C ARG A 319 -4.44 -22.43 -3.55
N GLU A 320 -4.69 -23.62 -4.09
CA GLU A 320 -3.70 -24.72 -4.09
C GLU A 320 -2.49 -24.38 -4.97
N GLN A 321 -2.70 -23.70 -6.10
CA GLN A 321 -1.64 -23.33 -7.04
C GLN A 321 -1.00 -21.98 -6.69
N ILE A 322 -1.78 -21.04 -6.14
CA ILE A 322 -1.33 -19.68 -5.81
C ILE A 322 -0.70 -19.62 -4.43
N GLY A 323 -1.24 -20.37 -3.47
CA GLY A 323 -0.85 -20.30 -2.06
C GLY A 323 -1.69 -19.31 -1.26
N GLU A 324 -1.29 -19.11 0.01
CA GLU A 324 -1.94 -18.17 0.91
C GLU A 324 -1.53 -16.72 0.62
N ILE A 325 -2.53 -15.84 0.49
CA ILE A 325 -2.30 -14.41 0.33
C ILE A 325 -2.30 -13.77 1.71
N LYS A 326 -1.13 -13.34 2.17
CA LYS A 326 -1.00 -12.53 3.39
C LYS A 326 -1.36 -11.08 3.09
N PRO A 327 -1.90 -10.32 4.07
CA PRO A 327 -1.97 -8.87 3.95
C PRO A 327 -0.60 -8.28 3.60
N TYR A 328 -0.51 -7.41 2.62
CA TYR A 328 0.77 -6.86 2.16
C TYR A 328 1.51 -6.09 3.28
N TYR A 329 0.78 -5.45 4.18
CA TYR A 329 1.34 -4.82 5.39
C TYR A 329 2.22 -5.76 6.23
N HIS A 330 1.83 -7.03 6.34
CA HIS A 330 2.60 -8.05 7.06
C HIS A 330 3.78 -8.55 6.22
N ALA A 331 3.54 -8.74 4.92
CA ALA A 331 4.56 -9.22 4.00
C ALA A 331 5.73 -8.22 3.88
N SER A 332 5.46 -6.92 3.89
CA SER A 332 6.50 -5.90 3.84
C SER A 332 7.38 -5.86 5.09
N ILE A 333 6.79 -6.09 6.28
CA ILE A 333 7.54 -6.18 7.54
C ILE A 333 8.48 -7.40 7.53
N ASP A 334 7.97 -8.58 7.19
CA ASP A 334 8.77 -9.80 7.09
C ASP A 334 9.90 -9.62 6.05
N HIS A 335 9.56 -9.07 4.88
CA HIS A 335 10.51 -8.86 3.80
C HIS A 335 11.61 -7.85 4.16
N LEU A 336 11.26 -6.74 4.84
CA LEU A 336 12.24 -5.80 5.37
C LEU A 336 13.23 -6.51 6.30
N ALA A 337 12.71 -7.29 7.26
CA ALA A 337 13.53 -8.02 8.22
C ALA A 337 14.45 -9.06 7.55
N GLU A 338 13.95 -9.77 6.55
CA GLU A 338 14.75 -10.71 5.74
C GLU A 338 15.86 -10.01 4.98
N CYS A 339 15.56 -8.88 4.31
CA CYS A 339 16.55 -8.12 3.54
C CYS A 339 17.64 -7.54 4.46
N VAL A 340 17.27 -7.02 5.64
CA VAL A 340 18.23 -6.55 6.65
C VAL A 340 19.13 -7.68 7.12
N ALA A 341 18.58 -8.86 7.39
CA ALA A 341 19.34 -10.00 7.86
C ALA A 341 20.34 -10.54 6.81
N LYS A 342 19.98 -10.44 5.52
CA LYS A 342 20.78 -10.98 4.40
C LYS A 342 21.67 -9.93 3.74
N GLY A 343 21.48 -8.64 4.02
CA GLY A 343 22.14 -7.54 3.31
C GLY A 343 21.68 -7.41 1.85
N GLU A 344 20.42 -7.76 1.58
CA GLU A 344 19.85 -7.75 0.23
C GLU A 344 19.02 -6.48 -0.02
N LYS A 345 18.93 -6.04 -1.28
CA LYS A 345 17.99 -4.98 -1.68
C LYS A 345 16.55 -5.50 -1.62
N PRO A 346 15.61 -4.70 -1.09
CA PRO A 346 14.22 -5.13 -1.01
C PRO A 346 13.50 -5.04 -2.38
N LEU A 347 12.44 -5.82 -2.52
CA LEU A 347 11.45 -5.72 -3.58
C LEU A 347 10.06 -5.64 -2.91
N PRO A 348 9.36 -4.50 -2.91
CA PRO A 348 9.59 -3.26 -3.69
C PRO A 348 10.62 -2.32 -3.04
N SER A 349 11.54 -1.83 -3.84
CA SER A 349 12.52 -0.82 -3.41
C SER A 349 11.98 0.61 -3.55
N VAL A 350 12.70 1.60 -3.02
CA VAL A 350 12.35 3.02 -3.22
C VAL A 350 12.53 3.47 -4.67
N GLU A 351 13.42 2.85 -5.47
CA GLU A 351 13.56 3.11 -6.90
C GLU A 351 12.30 2.64 -7.67
N TRP A 352 11.71 1.51 -7.27
CA TRP A 352 10.41 1.11 -7.80
C TRP A 352 9.31 2.07 -7.34
N GLY A 353 9.31 2.47 -6.08
CA GLY A 353 8.40 3.49 -5.54
C GLY A 353 8.49 4.82 -6.28
N TYR A 354 9.69 5.22 -6.72
CA TYR A 354 9.91 6.39 -7.58
C TYR A 354 9.17 6.26 -8.92
N LYS A 355 9.28 5.11 -9.60
CA LYS A 355 8.57 4.87 -10.87
C LYS A 355 7.06 4.94 -10.71
N VAL A 356 6.53 4.34 -9.64
CA VAL A 356 5.09 4.42 -9.31
C VAL A 356 4.68 5.88 -9.07
N THR A 357 5.47 6.63 -8.28
CA THR A 357 5.23 8.05 -8.00
C THR A 357 5.25 8.89 -9.28
N LYS A 358 6.19 8.64 -10.20
CA LYS A 358 6.29 9.33 -11.50
C LYS A 358 5.01 9.15 -12.32
N VAL A 359 4.50 7.94 -12.42
CA VAL A 359 3.26 7.65 -13.16
C VAL A 359 2.05 8.31 -12.49
N LEU A 360 1.93 8.26 -11.16
CA LEU A 360 0.85 8.91 -10.42
C LEU A 360 0.83 10.43 -10.63
N LEU A 361 1.99 11.08 -10.56
CA LEU A 361 2.09 12.52 -10.77
C LEU A 361 1.76 12.93 -12.20
N ALA A 362 2.17 12.13 -13.19
CA ALA A 362 1.79 12.35 -14.58
C ALA A 362 0.27 12.20 -14.80
N LEU A 363 -0.36 11.21 -14.18
CA LEU A 363 -1.82 11.05 -14.20
C LEU A 363 -2.54 12.22 -13.51
N ASN A 364 -2.02 12.70 -12.38
CA ASN A 364 -2.57 13.89 -11.70
C ASN A 364 -2.47 15.15 -12.55
N GLU A 365 -1.33 15.36 -13.19
CA GLU A 365 -1.13 16.47 -14.12
C GLU A 365 -2.09 16.38 -15.33
N ALA A 366 -2.22 15.18 -15.90
CA ALA A 366 -3.15 14.96 -17.01
C ALA A 366 -4.60 15.27 -16.61
N ALA A 367 -5.04 14.82 -15.43
CA ALA A 367 -6.39 15.08 -14.94
C ALA A 367 -6.63 16.57 -14.65
N LYS A 368 -5.65 17.28 -14.09
CA LYS A 368 -5.76 18.71 -13.77
C LYS A 368 -5.70 19.61 -15.02
N THR A 369 -4.95 19.20 -16.03
CA THR A 369 -4.73 20.06 -17.24
C THR A 369 -5.60 19.66 -18.43
N GLY A 370 -6.19 18.46 -18.44
CA GLY A 370 -6.87 17.89 -19.60
C GLY A 370 -5.93 17.51 -20.75
N LYS A 371 -4.62 17.50 -20.52
CA LYS A 371 -3.60 17.20 -21.54
C LYS A 371 -2.99 15.82 -21.33
N THR A 372 -2.59 15.19 -22.41
CA THR A 372 -1.75 13.98 -22.35
C THR A 372 -0.36 14.36 -21.85
N VAL A 373 0.19 13.58 -20.92
CA VAL A 373 1.53 13.75 -20.34
C VAL A 373 2.43 12.61 -20.81
N SER A 374 3.59 12.92 -21.38
CA SER A 374 4.64 11.95 -21.77
C SER A 374 5.52 11.63 -20.57
N LEU A 375 5.92 10.35 -20.45
CA LEU A 375 6.88 9.88 -19.45
C LEU A 375 8.21 9.42 -20.09
N ALA A 376 8.26 9.39 -21.43
CA ALA A 376 9.44 9.07 -22.21
C ALA A 376 10.43 10.24 -22.27
#